data_c41526594d0eaa6de55035182a597dc4
#
_entry.id   c41526594d0eaa6de55035182a597dc4
#
_cell.length_a   1.000
_cell.length_b   1.000
_cell.length_c   1.000
_cell.angle_alpha   90.00
_cell.angle_beta   90.00
_cell.angle_gamma   90.00
#
_symmetry.space_group_name_H-M   'P 1'
#
loop_
_entity.id
_entity.type
_entity.pdbx_description
1 polymer ?
#
loop_
_entity_poly.entity_id
_entity_poly.type
_entity_poly.pdbx_seq_one_letter_code
_entity_poly.pdbx_strand_id
1 'polypeptide(L)'
;GVTFQPSELVKPLLVVFLAAAFAKAANFQQVCITASLAAVHVLLLAFSRDLGSALIFFMIYTFMVVLATGKWIYLILGLAGGTGASLAAYELFRHVQVRVQAWKDPWSVIDGTGYQIAQSLFAISNGGFFGTGLNKGNPAAIPYVTTDFIFSAITEEMGLLFAVCLFI
;
A
#
# COMPACT_ATOMS: atom_id res chain seq x y z
N GLY A 1 5.02 -16.00 17.58
CA GLY A 1 5.05 -14.82 18.44
C GLY A 1 4.24 -13.71 17.78
N VAL A 2 3.57 -12.89 18.56
CA VAL A 2 2.84 -11.73 18.05
C VAL A 2 3.88 -10.66 17.69
N THR A 3 4.04 -10.35 16.41
CA THR A 3 4.87 -9.24 15.95
C THR A 3 4.04 -7.96 16.01
N PHE A 4 4.47 -7.01 16.81
CA PHE A 4 3.83 -5.70 16.90
C PHE A 4 4.58 -4.71 16.01
N GLN A 5 3.86 -4.11 15.06
CA GLN A 5 4.40 -3.08 14.18
C GLN A 5 3.96 -1.70 14.69
N PRO A 6 4.87 -0.85 15.19
CA PRO A 6 4.50 0.47 15.75
C PRO A 6 3.73 1.37 14.76
N SER A 7 4.00 1.27 13.46
CA SER A 7 3.32 2.06 12.43
C SER A 7 1.80 1.83 12.39
N GLU A 8 1.33 0.62 12.77
CA GLU A 8 -0.10 0.32 12.82
C GLU A 8 -0.84 1.15 13.88
N LEU A 9 -0.18 1.40 15.03
CA LEU A 9 -0.73 2.23 16.09
C LEU A 9 -0.66 3.73 15.76
N VAL A 10 0.40 4.15 15.06
CA VAL A 10 0.61 5.57 14.74
C VAL A 10 -0.40 6.07 13.69
N LYS A 11 -0.90 5.21 12.79
CA LYS A 11 -1.92 5.60 11.79
C LYS A 11 -3.19 6.20 12.44
N PRO A 12 -3.91 5.51 13.34
CA PRO A 12 -5.09 6.09 13.98
C PRO A 12 -4.75 7.30 14.85
N LEU A 13 -3.59 7.32 15.51
CA LEU A 13 -3.14 8.48 16.28
C LEU A 13 -2.93 9.71 15.38
N LEU A 14 -2.37 9.52 14.19
CA LEU A 14 -2.22 10.59 13.20
C LEU A 14 -3.58 11.16 12.78
N VAL A 15 -4.58 10.30 12.53
CA VAL A 15 -5.93 10.74 12.17
C VAL A 15 -6.54 11.60 13.28
N VAL A 16 -6.48 11.14 14.55
CA VAL A 16 -7.00 11.88 15.70
C VAL A 16 -6.27 13.21 15.87
N PHE A 17 -4.94 13.20 15.77
CA PHE A 17 -4.13 14.41 15.84
C PHE A 17 -4.51 15.43 14.74
N LEU A 18 -4.61 15.00 13.49
CA LEU A 18 -4.98 15.87 12.37
C LEU A 18 -6.41 16.41 12.53
N ALA A 19 -7.35 15.57 12.96
CA ALA A 19 -8.71 16.00 13.23
C ALA A 19 -8.74 17.09 14.31
N ALA A 20 -8.03 16.91 15.41
CA ALA A 20 -7.94 17.91 16.50
C ALA A 20 -7.21 19.19 16.04
N ALA A 21 -6.17 19.07 15.24
CA ALA A 21 -5.42 20.21 14.71
C ALA A 21 -6.29 21.06 13.75
N PHE A 22 -7.01 20.42 12.84
CA PHE A 22 -7.88 21.11 11.87
C PHE A 22 -9.20 21.58 12.47
N ALA A 23 -9.69 20.97 13.55
CA ALA A 23 -10.86 21.48 14.29
C ALA A 23 -10.62 22.88 14.87
N LYS A 24 -9.38 23.23 15.21
CA LYS A 24 -9.01 24.56 15.72
C LYS A 24 -8.88 25.60 14.60
N ALA A 25 -8.23 25.24 13.51
CA ALA A 25 -8.02 26.11 12.35
C ALA A 25 -7.68 25.27 11.12
N ALA A 26 -8.39 25.49 10.02
CA ALA A 26 -8.10 24.87 8.73
C ALA A 26 -7.48 25.90 7.75
N ASN A 27 -6.52 26.70 8.26
CA ASN A 27 -5.83 27.72 7.49
C ASN A 27 -4.52 27.16 6.86
N PHE A 28 -3.94 27.94 5.94
CA PHE A 28 -2.71 27.53 5.24
C PHE A 28 -1.53 27.27 6.18
N GLN A 29 -1.39 28.08 7.24
CA GLN A 29 -0.32 27.90 8.23
C GLN A 29 -0.46 26.55 8.96
N GLN A 30 -1.67 26.19 9.37
CA GLN A 30 -1.93 24.90 10.02
C GLN A 30 -1.67 23.73 9.08
N VAL A 31 -2.03 23.87 7.79
CA VAL A 31 -1.69 22.86 6.77
C VAL A 31 -0.19 22.69 6.66
N CYS A 32 0.61 23.75 6.61
CA CYS A 32 2.06 23.66 6.54
C CYS A 32 2.70 22.98 7.77
N ILE A 33 2.22 23.33 8.98
CA ILE A 33 2.72 22.75 10.23
C ILE A 33 2.44 21.24 10.28
N THR A 34 1.20 20.85 9.98
CA THR A 34 0.80 19.44 9.98
C THR A 34 1.45 18.66 8.83
N ALA A 35 1.69 19.30 7.66
CA ALA A 35 2.43 18.72 6.54
C ALA A 35 3.88 18.39 6.94
N SER A 36 4.54 19.30 7.62
CA SER A 36 5.92 19.08 8.07
C SER A 36 6.01 17.88 9.03
N LEU A 37 5.06 17.75 9.95
CA LEU A 37 5.01 16.62 10.87
C LEU A 37 4.71 15.30 10.14
N ALA A 38 3.72 15.29 9.24
CA ALA A 38 3.40 14.12 8.43
C ALA A 38 4.57 13.72 7.52
N ALA A 39 5.27 14.69 6.92
CA ALA A 39 6.44 14.45 6.09
C ALA A 39 7.58 13.76 6.84
N VAL A 40 7.83 14.14 8.10
CA VAL A 40 8.84 13.46 8.94
C VAL A 40 8.49 11.99 9.10
N HIS A 41 7.24 11.64 9.39
CA HIS A 41 6.82 10.24 9.52
C HIS A 41 6.95 9.47 8.19
N VAL A 42 6.52 10.07 7.08
CA VAL A 42 6.65 9.47 5.75
C VAL A 42 8.11 9.21 5.40
N LEU A 43 9.01 10.17 5.67
CA LEU A 43 10.43 10.03 5.42
C LEU A 43 11.07 8.94 6.29
N LEU A 44 10.75 8.89 7.59
CA LEU A 44 11.24 7.84 8.50
C LEU A 44 10.83 6.45 8.00
N LEU A 45 9.58 6.28 7.57
CA LEU A 45 9.08 5.02 7.03
C LEU A 45 9.74 4.66 5.69
N ALA A 46 9.99 5.65 4.82
CA ALA A 46 10.69 5.45 3.56
C ALA A 46 12.14 4.98 3.78
N PHE A 47 12.86 5.60 4.71
CA PHE A 47 14.20 5.17 5.12
C PHE A 47 14.21 3.77 5.76
N SER A 48 13.16 3.44 6.51
CA SER A 48 12.96 2.10 7.10
C SER A 48 12.54 1.03 6.07
N ARG A 49 12.48 1.39 4.78
CA ARG A 49 12.05 0.53 3.66
C ARG A 49 10.59 0.07 3.75
N ASP A 50 9.78 0.69 4.59
CA ASP A 50 8.34 0.46 4.70
C ASP A 50 7.57 1.46 3.83
N LEU A 51 7.68 1.28 2.52
CA LEU A 51 7.04 2.15 1.53
C LEU A 51 5.51 2.05 1.55
N GLY A 52 4.99 0.87 1.92
CA GLY A 52 3.54 0.65 2.04
C GLY A 52 2.93 1.53 3.11
N SER A 53 3.48 1.50 4.33
CA SER A 53 3.05 2.38 5.42
C SER A 53 3.28 3.86 5.09
N ALA A 54 4.41 4.21 4.46
CA ALA A 54 4.69 5.59 4.04
C ALA A 54 3.61 6.12 3.10
N LEU A 55 3.18 5.32 2.10
CA LEU A 55 2.10 5.69 1.19
C LEU A 55 0.77 5.88 1.93
N ILE A 56 0.43 4.98 2.86
CA ILE A 56 -0.80 5.08 3.65
C ILE A 56 -0.81 6.37 4.49
N PHE A 57 0.30 6.69 5.17
CA PHE A 57 0.43 7.95 5.93
C PHE A 57 0.23 9.18 5.05
N PHE A 58 0.86 9.17 3.87
CA PHE A 58 0.72 10.24 2.90
C PHE A 58 -0.73 10.40 2.41
N MET A 59 -1.41 9.30 2.11
CA MET A 59 -2.82 9.31 1.69
C MET A 59 -3.72 9.81 2.83
N ILE A 60 -3.56 9.31 4.06
CA ILE A 60 -4.31 9.78 5.23
C ILE A 60 -4.17 11.30 5.36
N TYR A 61 -2.94 11.81 5.33
CA TYR A 61 -2.69 13.25 5.43
C TYR A 61 -3.41 14.03 4.33
N THR A 62 -3.23 13.61 3.07
CA THR A 62 -3.83 14.31 1.91
C THR A 62 -5.36 14.35 2.02
N PHE A 63 -6.01 13.23 2.33
CA PHE A 63 -7.46 13.19 2.49
C PHE A 63 -7.94 14.04 3.68
N MET A 64 -7.25 14.00 4.82
CA MET A 64 -7.60 14.81 5.98
C MET A 64 -7.52 16.32 5.68
N VAL A 65 -6.51 16.76 4.94
CA VAL A 65 -6.40 18.18 4.52
C VAL A 65 -7.55 18.58 3.59
N VAL A 66 -7.87 17.73 2.61
CA VAL A 66 -8.98 17.99 1.67
C VAL A 66 -10.32 18.09 2.41
N LEU A 67 -10.59 17.14 3.31
CA LEU A 67 -11.82 17.10 4.10
C LEU A 67 -11.92 18.33 5.04
N ALA A 68 -10.82 18.70 5.69
CA ALA A 68 -10.80 19.81 6.64
C ALA A 68 -10.92 21.17 5.97
N THR A 69 -10.30 21.35 4.80
CA THR A 69 -10.27 22.64 4.09
C THR A 69 -11.37 22.80 3.05
N GLY A 70 -11.98 21.71 2.58
CA GLY A 70 -12.93 21.67 1.47
C GLY A 70 -12.33 22.04 0.11
N LYS A 71 -10.99 22.12 -0.01
CA LYS A 71 -10.31 22.59 -1.20
C LYS A 71 -9.66 21.44 -1.98
N TRP A 72 -10.19 21.13 -3.15
CA TRP A 72 -9.67 20.09 -4.05
C TRP A 72 -8.23 20.35 -4.55
N ILE A 73 -7.75 21.59 -4.46
CA ILE A 73 -6.37 21.93 -4.83
C ILE A 73 -5.34 21.12 -4.02
N TYR A 74 -5.63 20.83 -2.75
CA TYR A 74 -4.72 20.01 -1.92
C TYR A 74 -4.66 18.55 -2.39
N LEU A 75 -5.73 18.01 -2.99
CA LEU A 75 -5.68 16.69 -3.62
C LEU A 75 -4.76 16.70 -4.84
N ILE A 76 -4.88 17.72 -5.69
CA ILE A 76 -4.03 17.86 -6.89
C ILE A 76 -2.57 18.03 -6.49
N LEU A 77 -2.29 18.88 -5.50
CA LEU A 77 -0.93 19.07 -4.97
C LEU A 77 -0.39 17.78 -4.32
N GLY A 78 -1.24 17.05 -3.59
CA GLY A 78 -0.91 15.75 -3.03
C GLY A 78 -0.54 14.74 -4.12
N LEU A 79 -1.38 14.58 -5.14
CA LEU A 79 -1.11 13.68 -6.27
C LEU A 79 0.19 14.07 -7.01
N ALA A 80 0.38 15.35 -7.30
CA ALA A 80 1.60 15.83 -7.95
C ALA A 80 2.84 15.61 -7.06
N GLY A 81 2.74 15.92 -5.76
CA GLY A 81 3.82 15.69 -4.80
C GLY A 81 4.12 14.19 -4.61
N GLY A 82 3.08 13.36 -4.53
CA GLY A 82 3.21 11.91 -4.40
C GLY A 82 3.86 11.27 -5.63
N THR A 83 3.48 11.68 -6.84
CA THR A 83 4.13 11.21 -8.07
C THR A 83 5.58 11.66 -8.13
N GLY A 84 5.88 12.92 -7.80
CA GLY A 84 7.26 13.42 -7.73
C GLY A 84 8.10 12.66 -6.69
N ALA A 85 7.55 12.43 -5.50
CA ALA A 85 8.22 11.65 -4.45
C ALA A 85 8.46 10.19 -4.87
N SER A 86 7.51 9.57 -5.58
CA SER A 86 7.63 8.19 -6.10
C SER A 86 8.72 8.08 -7.16
N LEU A 87 8.82 9.06 -8.06
CA LEU A 87 9.90 9.14 -9.05
C LEU A 87 11.26 9.34 -8.38
N ALA A 88 11.35 10.26 -7.42
CA ALA A 88 12.57 10.47 -6.65
C ALA A 88 12.97 9.21 -5.85
N ALA A 89 12.00 8.52 -5.24
CA ALA A 89 12.26 7.27 -4.53
C ALA A 89 12.77 6.17 -5.47
N TYR A 90 12.26 6.10 -6.69
CA TYR A 90 12.73 5.15 -7.71
C TYR A 90 14.20 5.42 -8.08
N GLU A 91 14.59 6.68 -8.25
CA GLU A 91 15.98 7.04 -8.58
C GLU A 91 16.95 6.84 -7.40
N LEU A 92 16.51 7.17 -6.18
CA LEU A 92 17.37 7.17 -5.00
C LEU A 92 17.52 5.79 -4.33
N PHE A 93 16.49 4.93 -4.40
CA PHE A 93 16.46 3.70 -3.63
C PHE A 93 16.44 2.44 -4.49
N ARG A 94 17.55 1.70 -4.48
CA ARG A 94 17.67 0.43 -5.23
C ARG A 94 16.57 -0.60 -4.89
N HIS A 95 16.11 -0.66 -3.64
CA HIS A 95 15.04 -1.58 -3.26
C HIS A 95 13.70 -1.23 -3.90
N VAL A 96 13.45 0.05 -4.25
CA VAL A 96 12.28 0.49 -5.01
C VAL A 96 12.40 0.01 -6.46
N GLN A 97 13.56 0.19 -7.07
CA GLN A 97 13.82 -0.27 -8.44
C GLN A 97 13.58 -1.78 -8.59
N VAL A 98 14.10 -2.58 -7.64
CA VAL A 98 13.93 -4.03 -7.63
C VAL A 98 12.45 -4.42 -7.52
N ARG A 99 11.65 -3.75 -6.68
CA ARG A 99 10.21 -4.00 -6.56
C ARG A 99 9.45 -3.60 -7.83
N VAL A 100 9.80 -2.46 -8.43
CA VAL A 100 9.20 -2.01 -9.69
C VAL A 100 9.54 -2.95 -10.82
N GLN A 101 10.77 -3.47 -10.90
CA GLN A 101 11.17 -4.47 -11.89
C GLN A 101 10.37 -5.78 -11.72
N ALA A 102 10.29 -6.30 -10.51
CA ALA A 102 9.51 -7.50 -10.21
C ALA A 102 8.00 -7.33 -10.52
N TRP A 103 7.47 -6.13 -10.36
CA TRP A 103 6.08 -5.81 -10.72
C TRP A 103 5.86 -5.69 -12.22
N LYS A 104 6.80 -5.05 -12.95
CA LYS A 104 6.69 -4.86 -14.41
C LYS A 104 6.92 -6.14 -15.20
N ASP A 105 7.92 -6.89 -14.81
CA ASP A 105 8.30 -8.14 -15.47
C ASP A 105 8.77 -9.18 -14.43
N PRO A 106 7.79 -9.85 -13.76
CA PRO A 106 8.12 -10.86 -12.78
C PRO A 106 8.82 -12.08 -13.40
N TRP A 107 8.66 -12.30 -14.70
CA TRP A 107 9.21 -13.45 -15.40
C TRP A 107 10.73 -13.38 -15.55
N SER A 108 11.26 -12.20 -15.80
CA SER A 108 12.72 -11.98 -15.93
C SER A 108 13.48 -12.17 -14.62
N VAL A 109 12.78 -12.13 -13.47
CA VAL A 109 13.35 -12.25 -12.12
C VAL A 109 12.65 -13.33 -11.28
N ILE A 110 12.09 -14.34 -11.97
CA ILE A 110 11.26 -15.39 -11.35
C ILE A 110 12.03 -16.22 -10.32
N ASP A 111 13.34 -16.44 -10.50
CA ASP A 111 14.18 -17.20 -9.56
C ASP A 111 14.56 -16.40 -8.30
N GLY A 112 14.04 -15.18 -8.15
CA GLY A 112 14.37 -14.27 -7.05
C GLY A 112 13.19 -13.42 -6.61
N THR A 113 13.31 -12.12 -6.85
CA THR A 113 12.35 -11.12 -6.36
C THR A 113 10.97 -11.18 -7.01
N GLY A 114 10.85 -11.77 -8.21
CA GLY A 114 9.60 -11.99 -8.93
C GLY A 114 8.86 -13.27 -8.53
N TYR A 115 9.50 -14.18 -7.79
CA TYR A 115 8.95 -15.50 -7.47
C TYR A 115 7.55 -15.43 -6.83
N GLN A 116 7.38 -14.58 -5.83
CA GLN A 116 6.10 -14.43 -5.13
C GLN A 116 4.98 -13.98 -6.07
N ILE A 117 5.28 -12.99 -6.92
CA ILE A 117 4.32 -12.44 -7.90
C ILE A 117 3.98 -13.51 -8.94
N ALA A 118 4.98 -14.22 -9.45
CA ALA A 118 4.78 -15.29 -10.43
C ALA A 118 3.91 -16.42 -9.86
N GLN A 119 4.19 -16.90 -8.64
CA GLN A 119 3.37 -17.91 -7.98
C GLN A 119 1.94 -17.44 -7.73
N SER A 120 1.76 -16.17 -7.34
CA SER A 120 0.45 -15.55 -7.20
C SER A 120 -0.33 -15.54 -8.53
N LEU A 121 0.32 -15.19 -9.62
CA LEU A 121 -0.30 -15.19 -10.97
C LEU A 121 -0.65 -16.62 -11.44
N PHE A 122 0.20 -17.60 -11.15
CA PHE A 122 -0.10 -19.01 -11.43
C PHE A 122 -1.33 -19.49 -10.65
N ALA A 123 -1.43 -19.17 -9.37
CA ALA A 123 -2.58 -19.53 -8.55
C ALA A 123 -3.88 -18.89 -9.07
N ILE A 124 -3.87 -17.60 -9.41
CA ILE A 124 -5.02 -16.91 -10.01
C ILE A 124 -5.42 -17.55 -11.34
N SER A 125 -4.44 -17.89 -12.18
CA SER A 125 -4.68 -18.53 -13.47
C SER A 125 -5.26 -19.95 -13.31
N ASN A 126 -4.74 -20.71 -12.33
CA ASN A 126 -5.20 -22.07 -12.03
C ASN A 126 -6.64 -22.09 -11.53
N GLY A 127 -7.04 -21.11 -10.72
CA GLY A 127 -8.41 -20.99 -10.21
C GLY A 127 -9.45 -20.68 -11.29
N GLY A 128 -9.09 -19.95 -12.35
CA GLY A 128 -10.01 -19.58 -13.40
C GLY A 128 -11.24 -18.83 -12.87
N PHE A 129 -12.41 -18.99 -13.50
CA PHE A 129 -13.64 -18.30 -13.10
C PHE A 129 -14.30 -18.89 -11.86
N PHE A 130 -14.28 -20.22 -11.70
CA PHE A 130 -15.05 -20.95 -10.68
C PHE A 130 -14.21 -21.57 -9.56
N GLY A 131 -12.90 -21.46 -9.64
CA GLY A 131 -11.97 -22.05 -8.68
C GLY A 131 -11.73 -23.55 -8.87
N THR A 132 -10.65 -24.03 -8.26
CA THR A 132 -10.31 -25.47 -8.22
C THR A 132 -11.15 -26.23 -7.20
N GLY A 133 -11.79 -25.52 -6.27
CA GLY A 133 -12.53 -26.03 -5.10
C GLY A 133 -11.75 -25.91 -3.81
N LEU A 134 -12.48 -25.81 -2.69
CA LEU A 134 -11.89 -25.66 -1.35
C LEU A 134 -10.92 -26.81 -1.05
N ASN A 135 -9.74 -26.48 -0.57
CA ASN A 135 -8.63 -27.39 -0.26
C ASN A 135 -8.13 -28.21 -1.48
N LYS A 136 -8.44 -27.82 -2.70
CA LYS A 136 -7.94 -28.47 -3.93
C LYS A 136 -6.88 -27.63 -4.65
N GLY A 137 -6.67 -26.38 -4.24
CA GLY A 137 -5.55 -25.55 -4.66
C GLY A 137 -4.26 -25.92 -3.96
N ASN A 138 -3.19 -25.23 -4.30
CA ASN A 138 -1.91 -25.31 -3.60
C ASN A 138 -1.43 -23.93 -3.13
N PRO A 139 -2.20 -23.23 -2.28
CA PRO A 139 -1.85 -21.89 -1.82
C PRO A 139 -0.52 -21.85 -1.05
N ALA A 140 -0.09 -22.98 -0.48
CA ALA A 140 1.19 -23.08 0.23
C ALA A 140 2.43 -22.87 -0.67
N ALA A 141 2.28 -22.99 -1.99
CA ALA A 141 3.33 -22.67 -2.95
C ALA A 141 3.62 -21.16 -3.03
N ILE A 142 2.69 -20.30 -2.58
CA ILE A 142 2.84 -18.84 -2.60
C ILE A 142 3.50 -18.39 -1.30
N PRO A 143 4.69 -17.80 -1.32
CA PRO A 143 5.29 -17.22 -0.11
C PRO A 143 4.41 -16.11 0.45
N TYR A 144 4.28 -16.03 1.78
CA TYR A 144 3.45 -15.05 2.48
C TYR A 144 1.96 -15.03 2.05
N VAL A 145 1.43 -16.19 1.67
CA VAL A 145 0.05 -16.36 1.22
C VAL A 145 -0.98 -15.88 2.24
N THR A 146 -0.73 -16.05 3.53
CA THR A 146 -1.66 -15.67 4.61
C THR A 146 -1.69 -14.18 4.93
N THR A 147 -0.78 -13.40 4.37
CA THR A 147 -0.65 -11.96 4.59
C THR A 147 -0.82 -11.19 3.29
N ASP A 148 0.18 -11.25 2.43
CA ASP A 148 0.29 -10.37 1.26
C ASP A 148 -0.47 -10.91 0.04
N PHE A 149 -0.64 -12.25 -0.04
CA PHE A 149 -1.21 -12.91 -1.22
C PHE A 149 -2.46 -13.75 -0.94
N ILE A 150 -3.20 -13.42 0.12
CA ILE A 150 -4.44 -14.11 0.48
C ILE A 150 -5.48 -14.08 -0.65
N PHE A 151 -5.54 -12.98 -1.41
CA PHE A 151 -6.42 -12.84 -2.56
C PHE A 151 -6.14 -13.90 -3.64
N SER A 152 -4.87 -14.22 -3.88
CA SER A 152 -4.48 -15.24 -4.86
C SER A 152 -4.92 -16.64 -4.43
N ALA A 153 -4.80 -16.97 -3.14
CA ALA A 153 -5.28 -18.23 -2.58
C ALA A 153 -6.81 -18.36 -2.70
N ILE A 154 -7.53 -17.29 -2.35
CA ILE A 154 -9.00 -17.25 -2.49
C ILE A 154 -9.39 -17.43 -3.96
N THR A 155 -8.70 -16.76 -4.89
CA THR A 155 -8.99 -16.87 -6.31
C THR A 155 -8.67 -18.27 -6.84
N GLU A 156 -7.59 -18.91 -6.37
CA GLU A 156 -7.27 -20.27 -6.77
C GLU A 156 -8.37 -21.27 -6.37
N GLU A 157 -8.84 -21.20 -5.13
CA GLU A 157 -9.79 -22.19 -4.61
C GLU A 157 -11.26 -21.85 -4.97
N MET A 158 -11.66 -20.58 -4.90
CA MET A 158 -13.04 -20.15 -5.06
C MET A 158 -13.34 -19.48 -6.42
N GLY A 159 -12.31 -19.18 -7.19
CA GLY A 159 -12.42 -18.59 -8.53
C GLY A 159 -12.50 -17.07 -8.52
N LEU A 160 -12.26 -16.53 -9.71
CA LEU A 160 -12.23 -15.07 -9.94
C LEU A 160 -13.58 -14.40 -9.66
N LEU A 161 -14.70 -15.07 -9.97
CA LEU A 161 -16.04 -14.51 -9.70
C LEU A 161 -16.26 -14.25 -8.22
N PHE A 162 -15.93 -15.24 -7.37
CA PHE A 162 -16.02 -15.06 -5.93
C PHE A 162 -15.04 -13.98 -5.41
N ALA A 163 -13.80 -14.00 -5.90
CA ALA A 163 -12.78 -13.04 -5.51
C ALA A 163 -13.19 -11.59 -5.85
N VAL A 164 -13.83 -11.35 -7.00
CA VAL A 164 -14.36 -10.03 -7.37
C VAL A 164 -15.53 -9.63 -6.46
N CYS A 165 -16.42 -10.56 -6.06
CA CYS A 165 -17.52 -10.26 -5.13
C CYS A 165 -17.04 -9.79 -3.75
N LEU A 166 -15.78 -10.05 -3.35
CA LEU A 166 -15.22 -9.53 -2.10
C LEU A 166 -14.96 -8.01 -2.12
N PHE A 167 -14.96 -7.39 -3.31
CA PHE A 167 -14.74 -5.94 -3.45
C PHE A 167 -16.04 -5.14 -3.66
N ILE A 168 -17.18 -5.81 -3.74
CA ILE A 168 -18.50 -5.20 -3.91
C ILE A 168 -19.26 -5.21 -2.59
#